data_ffe8d824af0f553c707e61342b6d98d5
#
_entry.id   ffe8d824af0f553c707e61342b6d98d5
#
_cell.length_a   1.000
_cell.length_b   1.000
_cell.length_c   1.000
_cell.angle_alpha   90.00
_cell.angle_beta   90.00
_cell.angle_gamma   90.00
#
_symmetry.space_group_name_H-M   'P 1'
#
loop_
_entity.id
_entity.type
_entity.pdbx_description
1 polymer ?
#
loop_
_entity_poly.entity_id
_entity_poly.type
_entity_poly.pdbx_seq_one_letter_code
_entity_poly.pdbx_strand_id
1 'polypeptide(L)'
;MKHAIYPGSFDPVTYGHIDIIKRAAEMFDDLTVCVLDNKAKTPLFSVDERVKMLRQVSENIPNVHVDSYYGLLMDYARSIDCHIAVRGLRAVSDFEYELQIAHANYKISGGFLDTIFITSSMEYAYLSSSAVKEIASFGGDIKQCVPPVVEEEVIKKMRVRHPEFYRS
;
A
#
# COMPACT_ATOMS: atom_id res chain seq x y z
N MET A 1 -4.36 21.32 -11.13
CA MET A 1 -4.03 20.57 -9.91
C MET A 1 -3.59 19.17 -10.32
N LYS A 2 -2.41 18.73 -9.93
CA LYS A 2 -1.87 17.41 -10.30
C LYS A 2 -2.32 16.41 -9.25
N HIS A 3 -3.34 15.62 -9.58
CA HIS A 3 -3.87 14.56 -8.72
C HIS A 3 -3.29 13.20 -9.13
N ALA A 4 -2.94 12.37 -8.16
CA ALA A 4 -2.50 11.00 -8.37
C ALA A 4 -3.16 10.02 -7.40
N ILE A 5 -3.27 8.75 -7.81
CA ILE A 5 -3.74 7.65 -6.96
C ILE A 5 -2.55 6.75 -6.66
N TYR A 6 -2.35 6.41 -5.40
CA TYR A 6 -1.46 5.33 -4.99
C TYR A 6 -2.28 4.12 -4.56
N PRO A 7 -2.52 3.16 -5.47
CA PRO A 7 -3.32 1.99 -5.18
C PRO A 7 -2.48 0.88 -4.55
N GLY A 8 -3.07 0.12 -3.63
CA GLY A 8 -2.41 -1.04 -3.04
C GLY A 8 -3.31 -1.83 -2.12
N SER A 9 -2.81 -2.97 -1.64
CA SER A 9 -3.49 -3.77 -0.61
C SER A 9 -3.25 -3.23 0.79
N PHE A 10 -2.04 -2.74 1.07
CA PHE A 10 -1.63 -2.19 2.38
C PHE A 10 -2.00 -3.10 3.56
N ASP A 11 -1.61 -4.35 3.49
CA ASP A 11 -2.01 -5.41 4.42
C ASP A 11 -0.82 -6.09 5.13
N PRO A 12 -0.18 -5.38 6.09
CA PRO A 12 -0.40 -4.00 6.51
C PRO A 12 0.39 -2.97 5.70
N VAL A 13 0.14 -1.68 5.97
CA VAL A 13 1.03 -0.59 5.54
C VAL A 13 2.40 -0.74 6.21
N THR A 14 3.49 -0.47 5.45
CA THR A 14 4.88 -0.58 5.92
C THR A 14 5.61 0.76 5.76
N TYR A 15 6.81 0.89 6.35
CA TYR A 15 7.65 2.06 6.10
C TYR A 15 7.99 2.27 4.62
N GLY A 16 8.08 1.17 3.84
CA GLY A 16 8.25 1.27 2.39
C GLY A 16 7.07 1.94 1.69
N HIS A 17 5.84 1.64 2.11
CA HIS A 17 4.66 2.36 1.59
C HIS A 17 4.65 3.82 2.01
N ILE A 18 5.01 4.13 3.26
CA ILE A 18 5.04 5.49 3.78
C ILE A 18 6.10 6.34 3.07
N ASP A 19 7.26 5.77 2.74
CA ASP A 19 8.29 6.43 1.91
C ASP A 19 7.72 6.87 0.56
N ILE A 20 7.04 5.96 -0.14
CA ILE A 20 6.39 6.28 -1.42
C ILE A 20 5.29 7.34 -1.25
N ILE A 21 4.45 7.23 -0.22
CA ILE A 21 3.38 8.21 0.06
C ILE A 21 3.97 9.60 0.25
N LYS A 22 5.00 9.76 1.08
CA LYS A 22 5.64 11.05 1.35
C LYS A 22 6.22 11.66 0.08
N ARG A 23 6.97 10.88 -0.68
CA ARG A 23 7.61 11.35 -1.91
C ARG A 23 6.60 11.65 -3.01
N ALA A 24 5.55 10.86 -3.14
CA ALA A 24 4.46 11.16 -4.06
C ALA A 24 3.70 12.45 -3.64
N ALA A 25 3.46 12.64 -2.35
CA ALA A 25 2.81 13.85 -1.85
C ALA A 25 3.62 15.14 -2.10
N GLU A 26 4.96 15.05 -2.22
CA GLU A 26 5.81 16.17 -2.63
C GLU A 26 5.74 16.48 -4.13
N MET A 27 5.36 15.49 -4.96
CA MET A 27 5.32 15.60 -6.42
C MET A 27 3.95 16.04 -6.95
N PHE A 28 2.88 15.75 -6.19
CA PHE A 28 1.50 15.98 -6.58
C PHE A 28 0.80 16.96 -5.64
N ASP A 29 -0.10 17.77 -6.17
CA ASP A 29 -0.90 18.69 -5.37
C ASP A 29 -1.91 17.96 -4.48
N ASP A 30 -2.34 16.77 -4.91
CA ASP A 30 -3.29 15.90 -4.24
C ASP A 30 -2.94 14.42 -4.48
N LEU A 31 -2.90 13.61 -3.43
CA LEU A 31 -2.60 12.19 -3.49
C LEU A 31 -3.70 11.38 -2.79
N THR A 32 -4.37 10.53 -3.54
CA THR A 32 -5.30 9.55 -2.97
C THR A 32 -4.62 8.20 -2.79
N VAL A 33 -4.43 7.78 -1.55
CA VAL A 33 -3.98 6.41 -1.22
C VAL A 33 -5.21 5.51 -1.17
N CYS A 34 -5.34 4.62 -2.15
CA CYS A 34 -6.54 3.81 -2.33
C CYS A 34 -6.30 2.33 -1.97
N VAL A 35 -7.00 1.84 -0.96
CA VAL A 35 -7.03 0.42 -0.62
C VAL A 35 -7.88 -0.31 -1.65
N LEU A 36 -7.25 -1.08 -2.53
CA LEU A 36 -7.98 -1.94 -3.47
C LEU A 36 -8.33 -3.27 -2.79
N ASP A 37 -9.61 -3.55 -2.72
CA ASP A 37 -10.10 -4.82 -2.19
C ASP A 37 -10.05 -5.91 -3.26
N ASN A 38 -9.24 -6.94 -3.03
CA ASN A 38 -9.13 -8.10 -3.90
C ASN A 38 -9.62 -9.35 -3.17
N LYS A 39 -10.82 -9.80 -3.50
CA LYS A 39 -11.44 -11.01 -2.89
C LYS A 39 -10.68 -12.31 -3.15
N ALA A 40 -9.79 -12.36 -4.12
CA ALA A 40 -8.96 -13.55 -4.39
C ALA A 40 -7.87 -13.78 -3.34
N LYS A 41 -7.61 -12.80 -2.47
CA LYS A 41 -6.62 -12.89 -1.38
C LYS A 41 -7.34 -12.93 -0.04
N THR A 42 -6.82 -13.71 0.91
CA THR A 42 -7.26 -13.67 2.32
C THR A 42 -6.36 -12.69 3.08
N PRO A 43 -6.77 -11.44 3.28
CA PRO A 43 -5.95 -10.45 3.96
C PRO A 43 -5.90 -10.72 5.46
N LEU A 44 -4.87 -10.15 6.13
CA LEU A 44 -4.77 -10.15 7.58
C LEU A 44 -5.78 -9.17 8.21
N PHE A 45 -5.96 -8.03 7.56
CA PHE A 45 -6.81 -6.94 8.00
C PHE A 45 -7.99 -6.72 7.04
N SER A 46 -9.15 -6.37 7.59
CA SER A 46 -10.28 -5.90 6.80
C SER A 46 -9.94 -4.61 6.05
N VAL A 47 -10.76 -4.23 5.08
CA VAL A 47 -10.59 -2.96 4.34
C VAL A 47 -10.61 -1.78 5.31
N ASP A 48 -11.57 -1.75 6.25
CA ASP A 48 -11.72 -0.66 7.22
C ASP A 48 -10.51 -0.55 8.15
N GLU A 49 -9.95 -1.68 8.60
CA GLU A 49 -8.75 -1.70 9.43
C GLU A 49 -7.54 -1.14 8.65
N ARG A 50 -7.38 -1.50 7.38
CA ARG A 50 -6.30 -1.00 6.51
C ARG A 50 -6.43 0.50 6.24
N VAL A 51 -7.64 0.97 5.94
CA VAL A 51 -7.94 2.40 5.76
C VAL A 51 -7.65 3.17 7.05
N LYS A 52 -8.06 2.64 8.21
CA LYS A 52 -7.79 3.27 9.51
C LYS A 52 -6.29 3.44 9.76
N MET A 53 -5.50 2.37 9.56
CA MET A 53 -4.04 2.42 9.72
C MET A 53 -3.41 3.43 8.77
N LEU A 54 -3.82 3.46 7.49
CA LEU A 54 -3.32 4.42 6.52
C LEU A 54 -3.62 5.86 6.93
N ARG A 55 -4.83 6.16 7.39
CA ARG A 55 -5.20 7.50 7.89
C ARG A 55 -4.33 7.93 9.07
N GLN A 56 -4.07 7.02 10.00
CA GLN A 56 -3.20 7.31 11.16
C GLN A 56 -1.76 7.62 10.74
N VAL A 57 -1.18 6.84 9.82
CA VAL A 57 0.22 7.04 9.42
C VAL A 57 0.43 8.20 8.44
N SER A 58 -0.65 8.71 7.84
CA SER A 58 -0.61 9.85 6.90
C SER A 58 -1.25 11.14 7.46
N GLU A 59 -1.67 11.16 8.72
CA GLU A 59 -2.41 12.30 9.32
C GLU A 59 -1.69 13.65 9.22
N ASN A 60 -0.36 13.63 9.21
CA ASN A 60 0.47 14.83 9.14
C ASN A 60 0.87 15.22 7.70
N ILE A 61 0.28 14.61 6.68
CA ILE A 61 0.52 14.92 5.26
C ILE A 61 -0.76 15.52 4.68
N PRO A 62 -0.86 16.86 4.58
CA PRO A 62 -2.13 17.55 4.39
C PRO A 62 -2.80 17.30 3.04
N ASN A 63 -2.03 16.95 2.00
CA ASN A 63 -2.51 16.65 0.65
C ASN A 63 -2.65 15.14 0.37
N VAL A 64 -2.68 14.32 1.43
CA VAL A 64 -2.93 12.87 1.31
C VAL A 64 -4.34 12.54 1.80
N HIS A 65 -5.10 11.91 0.94
CA HIS A 65 -6.43 11.37 1.24
C HIS A 65 -6.41 9.85 1.19
N VAL A 66 -7.16 9.20 2.07
CA VAL A 66 -7.23 7.73 2.13
C VAL A 66 -8.65 7.28 1.80
N ASP A 67 -8.76 6.42 0.80
CA ASP A 67 -10.01 5.85 0.33
C ASP A 67 -9.89 4.34 0.11
N SER A 68 -10.98 3.68 -0.20
CA SER A 68 -11.03 2.27 -0.57
C SER A 68 -11.96 2.05 -1.75
N TYR A 69 -11.64 1.09 -2.59
CA TYR A 69 -12.46 0.74 -3.73
C TYR A 69 -12.48 -0.76 -3.99
N TYR A 70 -13.66 -1.26 -4.32
CA TYR A 70 -13.85 -2.63 -4.78
C TYR A 70 -14.13 -2.62 -6.28
N GLY A 71 -13.18 -3.10 -7.09
CA GLY A 71 -13.29 -3.14 -8.54
C GLY A 71 -11.98 -2.86 -9.25
N LEU A 72 -12.05 -2.49 -10.51
CA LEU A 72 -10.89 -2.16 -11.32
C LEU A 72 -10.36 -0.77 -10.97
N LEU A 73 -9.05 -0.63 -10.90
CA LEU A 73 -8.41 0.66 -10.64
C LEU A 73 -8.84 1.74 -11.65
N MET A 74 -9.00 1.37 -12.90
CA MET A 74 -9.43 2.31 -13.95
C MET A 74 -10.83 2.89 -13.71
N ASP A 75 -11.76 2.10 -13.15
CA ASP A 75 -13.12 2.56 -12.84
C ASP A 75 -13.09 3.56 -11.68
N TYR A 76 -12.29 3.26 -10.67
CA TYR A 76 -12.04 4.20 -9.57
C TYR A 76 -11.41 5.51 -10.08
N ALA A 77 -10.36 5.40 -10.89
CA ALA A 77 -9.67 6.55 -11.47
C ALA A 77 -10.63 7.46 -12.27
N ARG A 78 -11.53 6.87 -13.04
CA ARG A 78 -12.57 7.62 -13.77
C ARG A 78 -13.58 8.29 -12.82
N SER A 79 -13.98 7.62 -11.74
CA SER A 79 -14.96 8.15 -10.78
C SER A 79 -14.49 9.41 -10.08
N ILE A 80 -13.18 9.60 -9.94
CA ILE A 80 -12.56 10.77 -9.29
C ILE A 80 -11.78 11.65 -10.28
N ASP A 81 -11.94 11.42 -11.59
CA ASP A 81 -11.26 12.14 -12.68
C ASP A 81 -9.73 12.24 -12.49
N CYS A 82 -9.11 11.12 -12.13
CA CYS A 82 -7.66 11.03 -11.91
C CYS A 82 -6.99 10.18 -12.98
N HIS A 83 -5.96 10.73 -13.64
CA HIS A 83 -5.30 10.12 -14.80
C HIS A 83 -3.96 9.47 -14.47
N ILE A 84 -3.48 9.57 -13.23
CA ILE A 84 -2.14 9.14 -12.84
C ILE A 84 -2.23 8.14 -11.68
N ALA A 85 -1.68 6.94 -11.88
CA ALA A 85 -1.41 5.98 -10.82
C ALA A 85 0.07 6.03 -10.42
N VAL A 86 0.35 6.04 -9.14
CA VAL A 86 1.70 5.89 -8.58
C VAL A 86 1.91 4.44 -8.17
N ARG A 87 3.07 3.87 -8.52
CA ARG A 87 3.48 2.53 -8.07
C ARG A 87 4.90 2.58 -7.52
N GLY A 88 5.12 1.90 -6.40
CA GLY A 88 6.45 1.73 -5.82
C GLY A 88 7.21 0.57 -6.48
N LEU A 89 8.48 0.77 -6.80
CA LEU A 89 9.38 -0.29 -7.27
C LEU A 89 10.46 -0.57 -6.23
N ARG A 90 10.59 -1.83 -5.80
CA ARG A 90 11.56 -2.25 -4.78
C ARG A 90 12.76 -2.97 -5.38
N ALA A 91 12.54 -3.84 -6.34
CA ALA A 91 13.58 -4.67 -6.97
C ALA A 91 13.29 -4.90 -8.45
N VAL A 92 14.29 -5.39 -9.18
CA VAL A 92 14.15 -5.72 -10.61
C VAL A 92 13.05 -6.75 -10.85
N SER A 93 12.89 -7.73 -9.95
CA SER A 93 11.83 -8.74 -10.03
C SER A 93 10.40 -8.18 -9.92
N ASP A 94 10.21 -7.04 -9.26
CA ASP A 94 8.91 -6.38 -9.18
C ASP A 94 8.60 -5.61 -10.48
N PHE A 95 9.64 -5.14 -11.19
CA PHE A 95 9.48 -4.23 -12.33
C PHE A 95 8.70 -4.86 -13.47
N GLU A 96 9.00 -6.08 -13.86
CA GLU A 96 8.30 -6.74 -14.97
C GLU A 96 6.80 -6.89 -14.69
N TYR A 97 6.45 -7.31 -13.48
CA TYR A 97 5.06 -7.45 -13.07
C TYR A 97 4.33 -6.09 -13.03
N GLU A 98 4.96 -5.09 -12.40
CA GLU A 98 4.40 -3.75 -12.31
C GLU A 98 4.23 -3.08 -13.68
N LEU A 99 5.19 -3.31 -14.60
CA LEU A 99 5.11 -2.82 -15.98
C LEU A 99 3.97 -3.48 -16.74
N GLN A 100 3.75 -4.78 -16.58
CA GLN A 100 2.63 -5.49 -17.19
C GLN A 100 1.28 -4.92 -16.71
N ILE A 101 1.14 -4.67 -15.41
CA ILE A 101 -0.07 -4.07 -14.83
C ILE A 101 -0.28 -2.64 -15.35
N ALA A 102 0.78 -1.84 -15.44
CA ALA A 102 0.71 -0.49 -15.98
C ALA A 102 0.23 -0.48 -17.43
N HIS A 103 0.83 -1.32 -18.30
CA HIS A 103 0.41 -1.47 -19.68
C HIS A 103 -1.04 -1.96 -19.83
N ALA A 104 -1.44 -2.93 -18.99
CA ALA A 104 -2.81 -3.42 -18.98
C ALA A 104 -3.79 -2.29 -18.62
N ASN A 105 -3.52 -1.55 -17.53
CA ASN A 105 -4.35 -0.43 -17.10
C ASN A 105 -4.44 0.66 -18.17
N TYR A 106 -3.32 1.02 -18.80
CA TYR A 106 -3.31 2.00 -19.89
C TYR A 106 -4.16 1.52 -21.08
N LYS A 107 -3.97 0.26 -21.50
CA LYS A 107 -4.71 -0.32 -22.61
C LYS A 107 -6.21 -0.39 -22.36
N ILE A 108 -6.63 -0.98 -21.24
CA ILE A 108 -8.05 -1.18 -20.93
C ILE A 108 -8.77 0.12 -20.58
N SER A 109 -8.05 1.13 -20.10
CA SER A 109 -8.61 2.46 -19.86
C SER A 109 -8.74 3.31 -21.14
N GLY A 110 -8.22 2.84 -22.28
CA GLY A 110 -8.17 3.63 -23.52
C GLY A 110 -7.21 4.81 -23.42
N GLY A 111 -6.12 4.68 -22.65
CA GLY A 111 -5.13 5.74 -22.43
C GLY A 111 -5.54 6.76 -21.36
N PHE A 112 -6.64 6.53 -20.64
CA PHE A 112 -7.11 7.44 -19.61
C PHE A 112 -6.21 7.42 -18.36
N LEU A 113 -5.74 6.24 -17.94
CA LEU A 113 -4.93 6.05 -16.75
C LEU A 113 -3.50 5.64 -17.13
N ASP A 114 -2.54 6.48 -16.78
CA ASP A 114 -1.09 6.19 -16.92
C ASP A 114 -0.44 5.93 -15.57
N THR A 115 0.75 5.33 -15.55
CA THR A 115 1.43 4.93 -14.32
C THR A 115 2.81 5.57 -14.22
N ILE A 116 3.08 6.16 -13.06
CA ILE A 116 4.40 6.66 -12.67
C ILE A 116 5.00 5.72 -11.63
N PHE A 117 6.25 5.32 -11.86
CA PHE A 117 7.00 4.48 -10.93
C PHE A 117 7.92 5.32 -10.06
N ILE A 118 7.83 5.10 -8.74
CA ILE A 118 8.75 5.68 -7.74
C ILE A 118 9.57 4.53 -7.15
N THR A 119 10.89 4.60 -7.28
CA THR A 119 11.77 3.58 -6.66
C THR A 119 11.77 3.74 -5.15
N SER A 120 11.64 2.64 -4.42
CA SER A 120 11.78 2.63 -2.96
C SER A 120 13.16 3.13 -2.55
N SER A 121 13.26 3.80 -1.41
CA SER A 121 14.54 4.06 -0.77
C SER A 121 15.27 2.74 -0.50
N MET A 122 16.60 2.74 -0.60
CA MET A 122 17.42 1.54 -0.38
C MET A 122 17.16 0.91 1.00
N GLU A 123 16.90 1.75 2.00
CA GLU A 123 16.55 1.35 3.36
C GLU A 123 15.33 0.44 3.43
N TYR A 124 14.34 0.64 2.53
CA TYR A 124 13.07 -0.09 2.53
C TYR A 124 12.90 -1.05 1.34
N ALA A 125 13.93 -1.21 0.51
CA ALA A 125 13.84 -2.02 -0.71
C ALA A 125 13.51 -3.50 -0.43
N TYR A 126 13.85 -4.02 0.76
CA TYR A 126 13.55 -5.38 1.19
C TYR A 126 12.17 -5.55 1.82
N LEU A 127 11.47 -4.45 2.16
CA LEU A 127 10.21 -4.51 2.88
C LEU A 127 9.03 -4.90 1.96
N SER A 128 8.25 -5.87 2.43
CA SER A 128 6.94 -6.18 1.87
C SER A 128 5.96 -6.51 2.99
N SER A 129 4.67 -6.28 2.74
CA SER A 129 3.63 -6.70 3.69
C SER A 129 3.64 -8.21 3.95
N SER A 130 4.00 -9.01 2.94
CA SER A 130 4.13 -10.47 3.09
C SER A 130 5.27 -10.85 4.02
N ALA A 131 6.45 -10.24 3.86
CA ALA A 131 7.58 -10.47 4.75
C ALA A 131 7.27 -10.06 6.20
N VAL A 132 6.61 -8.91 6.39
CA VAL A 132 6.17 -8.46 7.72
C VAL A 132 5.23 -9.48 8.37
N LYS A 133 4.24 -9.98 7.63
CA LYS A 133 3.31 -11.00 8.14
C LYS A 133 4.02 -12.32 8.46
N GLU A 134 4.96 -12.73 7.64
CA GLU A 134 5.75 -13.94 7.87
C GLU A 134 6.59 -13.83 9.14
N ILE A 135 7.38 -12.75 9.28
CA ILE A 135 8.19 -12.50 10.48
C ILE A 135 7.30 -12.48 11.73
N ALA A 136 6.21 -11.72 11.69
CA ALA A 136 5.30 -11.62 12.82
C ALA A 136 4.60 -12.95 13.15
N SER A 137 4.32 -13.80 12.17
CA SER A 137 3.67 -15.12 12.41
C SER A 137 4.52 -16.03 13.28
N PHE A 138 5.83 -15.84 13.30
CA PHE A 138 6.79 -16.56 14.15
C PHE A 138 7.22 -15.76 15.39
N GLY A 139 6.53 -14.68 15.75
CA GLY A 139 6.84 -13.85 16.92
C GLY A 139 8.09 -12.99 16.74
N GLY A 140 8.55 -12.79 15.50
CA GLY A 140 9.72 -11.95 15.19
C GLY A 140 9.44 -10.46 15.36
N ASP A 141 10.50 -9.68 15.59
CA ASP A 141 10.44 -8.22 15.74
C ASP A 141 10.22 -7.53 14.39
N ILE A 142 9.18 -6.71 14.29
CA ILE A 142 8.80 -5.96 13.09
C ILE A 142 8.89 -4.43 13.25
N LYS A 143 9.49 -3.94 14.34
CA LYS A 143 9.58 -2.49 14.65
C LYS A 143 10.25 -1.67 13.57
N GLN A 144 11.21 -2.24 12.86
CA GLN A 144 11.90 -1.57 11.77
C GLN A 144 11.15 -1.66 10.43
N CYS A 145 10.05 -2.42 10.39
CA CYS A 145 9.28 -2.65 9.18
C CYS A 145 8.02 -1.80 9.10
N VAL A 146 7.41 -1.50 10.24
CA VAL A 146 6.11 -0.83 10.34
C VAL A 146 6.10 0.19 11.49
N PRO A 147 5.28 1.26 11.41
CA PRO A 147 5.08 2.18 12.51
C PRO A 147 4.51 1.50 13.77
N PRO A 148 4.73 2.07 14.98
CA PRO A 148 4.25 1.48 16.23
C PRO A 148 2.76 1.16 16.26
N VAL A 149 1.92 2.03 15.71
CA VAL A 149 0.46 1.83 15.64
C VAL A 149 0.09 0.62 14.77
N VAL A 150 0.85 0.36 13.72
CA VAL A 150 0.65 -0.80 12.83
C VAL A 150 1.22 -2.06 13.46
N GLU A 151 2.39 -1.97 14.11
CA GLU A 151 3.00 -3.08 14.86
C GLU A 151 2.03 -3.65 15.88
N GLU A 152 1.42 -2.79 16.69
CA GLU A 152 0.46 -3.19 17.73
C GLU A 152 -0.71 -4.00 17.14
N GLU A 153 -1.30 -3.54 16.05
CA GLU A 153 -2.41 -4.25 15.39
C GLU A 153 -1.97 -5.57 14.75
N VAL A 154 -0.77 -5.62 14.16
CA VAL A 154 -0.22 -6.88 13.60
C VAL A 154 0.00 -7.90 14.72
N ILE A 155 0.66 -7.52 15.80
CA ILE A 155 0.93 -8.40 16.94
C ILE A 155 -0.37 -8.91 17.55
N LYS A 156 -1.38 -8.06 17.70
CA LYS A 156 -2.70 -8.43 18.22
C LYS A 156 -3.36 -9.52 17.36
N LYS A 157 -3.33 -9.38 16.04
CA LYS A 157 -3.86 -10.39 15.10
C LYS A 157 -3.05 -11.68 15.15
N MET A 158 -1.72 -11.59 15.23
CA MET A 158 -0.84 -12.76 15.23
C MET A 158 -0.93 -13.55 16.54
N ARG A 159 -1.11 -12.90 17.68
CA ARG A 159 -1.37 -13.58 18.97
C ARG A 159 -2.61 -14.49 18.92
N VAL A 160 -3.62 -14.09 18.18
CA VAL A 160 -4.84 -14.89 18.00
C VAL A 160 -4.63 -16.05 17.04
N ARG A 161 -3.88 -15.81 15.94
CA ARG A 161 -3.66 -16.82 14.89
C ARG A 161 -2.57 -17.83 15.23
N HIS A 162 -1.53 -17.39 15.96
CA HIS A 162 -0.31 -18.13 16.27
C HIS A 162 0.08 -17.97 17.75
N PRO A 163 -0.82 -18.35 18.68
CA PRO A 163 -0.58 -18.15 20.12
C PRO A 163 0.68 -18.85 20.64
N GLU A 164 1.15 -19.89 19.94
CA GLU A 164 2.33 -20.67 20.31
C GLU A 164 3.62 -19.82 20.31
N PHE A 165 3.71 -18.78 19.46
CA PHE A 165 4.88 -17.92 19.34
C PHE A 165 4.81 -16.66 20.22
N TYR A 166 3.69 -16.41 20.91
CA TYR A 166 3.45 -15.22 21.72
C TYR A 166 3.19 -15.54 23.20
N ARG A 167 3.53 -16.75 23.62
CA ARG A 167 3.49 -17.13 25.04
C ARG A 167 4.71 -16.53 25.73
N SER A 168 4.50 -15.49 26.55
CA SER A 168 5.46 -14.98 27.55
C SER A 168 5.43 -15.83 28.78
#